data_94ba41b63c6931f70335b1fce8092d32
#
_entry.id   94ba41b63c6931f70335b1fce8092d32
#
_cell.length_a   1.000
_cell.length_b   1.000
_cell.length_c   1.000
_cell.angle_alpha   90.00
_cell.angle_beta   90.00
_cell.angle_gamma   90.00
#
_symmetry.space_group_name_H-M   'P 1'
#
loop_
_entity.id
_entity.type
_entity.pdbx_description
1 polymer ?
#
loop_
_entity_poly.entity_id
_entity_poly.type
_entity_poly.pdbx_seq_one_letter_code
_entity_poly.pdbx_strand_id
1 'polypeptide(L)'
;MRSGAVAHLGGLWAWDPTEVTSDLRALDSGGRWGVVLAYAGPPVLVRFSQWSITPPEADIGPWTGVPKDRWASSLSQEQYIAGVRRIHEHIASGEVYQVNLCRVLEADIEPNNDIVALHRALAAGNPAPYASMMSVPDMDLHVACASPELFLRREGNVLSSGPIKGTAPSSGLLLDKDLAENVMIVDLVRNDLSRVAHTGSVRVPDLLRIEEHPGLVHLVSDVQCRLSEGTRWSDIVDATFPPGSVTGAPKSSALRIIDECETAPRDVYCGAVGWIDADRQAAELAVAIRTFWIRDDVLRFGTGAGITWGSDPHGEWQETELKARNLCDIASRPVPAHRSVPMLRSATG
;
A
#
# COMPACT_ATOMS: atom_id res chain seq x y z
N MET A 1 17.91 24.12 5.41
CA MET A 1 16.82 23.79 6.34
C MET A 1 16.33 22.42 5.93
N ARG A 2 16.32 21.41 6.80
CA ARG A 2 15.65 20.16 6.49
C ARG A 2 14.18 20.50 6.29
N SER A 3 13.62 20.23 5.13
CA SER A 3 12.20 20.45 4.86
C SER A 3 11.40 19.59 5.84
N GLY A 4 10.41 20.15 6.49
CA GLY A 4 9.49 19.39 7.35
C GLY A 4 8.78 18.29 6.57
N ALA A 5 7.92 17.52 7.25
CA ALA A 5 7.15 16.48 6.59
C ALA A 5 6.30 17.03 5.43
N VAL A 6 6.22 16.27 4.33
CA VAL A 6 5.43 16.59 3.15
C VAL A 6 4.76 15.31 2.64
N ALA A 7 3.56 15.45 2.06
CA ALA A 7 2.86 14.32 1.47
C ALA A 7 2.12 14.70 0.19
N HIS A 8 1.81 13.70 -0.64
CA HIS A 8 0.88 13.78 -1.77
C HIS A 8 -0.10 12.61 -1.64
N LEU A 9 -1.35 12.89 -1.26
CA LEU A 9 -2.34 11.91 -0.84
C LEU A 9 -3.71 12.28 -1.39
N GLY A 10 -4.40 11.33 -2.03
CA GLY A 10 -5.71 11.58 -2.63
C GLY A 10 -5.72 12.74 -3.64
N GLY A 11 -4.62 12.89 -4.39
CA GLY A 11 -4.44 13.97 -5.36
C GLY A 11 -4.13 15.35 -4.78
N LEU A 12 -3.92 15.45 -3.45
CA LEU A 12 -3.59 16.69 -2.77
C LEU A 12 -2.19 16.63 -2.14
N TRP A 13 -1.47 17.70 -2.27
CA TRP A 13 -0.25 17.95 -1.51
C TRP A 13 -0.59 18.42 -0.10
N ALA A 14 0.19 17.95 0.88
CA ALA A 14 0.06 18.34 2.28
C ALA A 14 1.43 18.71 2.84
N TRP A 15 1.49 19.80 3.61
CA TRP A 15 2.72 20.31 4.23
C TRP A 15 2.39 21.09 5.50
N ASP A 16 3.41 21.66 6.17
CA ASP A 16 3.33 22.30 7.47
C ASP A 16 2.74 21.36 8.53
N PRO A 17 3.53 20.35 8.96
CA PRO A 17 3.10 19.42 9.99
C PRO A 17 2.88 20.13 11.32
N THR A 18 1.73 19.89 11.94
CA THR A 18 1.37 20.42 13.27
C THR A 18 1.50 19.36 14.36
N GLU A 19 1.49 18.08 13.98
CA GLU A 19 1.64 16.95 14.90
C GLU A 19 2.19 15.76 14.15
N VAL A 20 3.11 15.02 14.77
CA VAL A 20 3.63 13.72 14.32
C VAL A 20 3.51 12.75 15.47
N THR A 21 2.83 11.62 15.28
CA THR A 21 2.58 10.65 16.35
C THR A 21 2.44 9.23 15.82
N SER A 22 2.55 8.25 16.72
CA SER A 22 2.23 6.84 16.46
C SER A 22 0.96 6.38 17.20
N ASP A 23 0.26 7.27 17.88
CA ASP A 23 -0.96 6.95 18.62
C ASP A 23 -2.19 7.05 17.73
N LEU A 24 -2.80 5.92 17.38
CA LEU A 24 -4.02 5.88 16.55
C LEU A 24 -5.18 6.69 17.12
N ARG A 25 -5.23 6.92 18.44
CA ARG A 25 -6.29 7.73 19.08
C ARG A 25 -6.24 9.19 18.63
N ALA A 26 -5.08 9.66 18.15
CA ALA A 26 -4.94 11.01 17.61
C ALA A 26 -5.84 11.23 16.37
N LEU A 27 -6.13 10.19 15.60
CA LEU A 27 -7.00 10.27 14.42
C LEU A 27 -8.45 10.63 14.76
N ASP A 28 -8.86 10.48 16.02
CA ASP A 28 -10.20 10.86 16.51
C ASP A 28 -10.23 12.26 17.11
N SER A 29 -9.09 12.98 17.16
CA SER A 29 -8.96 14.31 17.76
C SER A 29 -9.25 15.48 16.82
N GLY A 30 -9.70 15.19 15.58
CA GLY A 30 -9.97 16.21 14.56
C GLY A 30 -8.76 16.48 13.65
N GLY A 31 -8.99 17.31 12.62
CA GLY A 31 -8.00 17.68 11.62
C GLY A 31 -7.82 16.66 10.50
N ARG A 32 -6.88 16.97 9.60
CA ARG A 32 -6.62 16.11 8.44
C ARG A 32 -5.19 15.55 8.50
N TRP A 33 -5.11 14.24 8.34
CA TRP A 33 -3.91 13.44 8.60
C TRP A 33 -3.40 12.74 7.36
N GLY A 34 -2.08 12.75 7.16
CA GLY A 34 -1.38 11.75 6.37
C GLY A 34 -1.10 10.52 7.24
N VAL A 35 -1.30 9.34 6.68
CA VAL A 35 -1.27 8.08 7.43
C VAL A 35 -0.40 7.06 6.70
N VAL A 36 0.54 6.47 7.43
CA VAL A 36 1.22 5.22 7.05
C VAL A 36 1.01 4.22 8.18
N LEU A 37 0.30 3.15 7.91
CA LEU A 37 0.20 1.99 8.80
C LEU A 37 1.21 0.96 8.30
N ALA A 38 2.33 0.81 9.00
CA ALA A 38 3.30 -0.23 8.67
C ALA A 38 2.73 -1.62 9.00
N TYR A 39 2.94 -2.60 8.11
CA TYR A 39 2.57 -4.01 8.39
C TYR A 39 3.26 -4.54 9.64
N ALA A 40 4.54 -4.20 9.79
CA ALA A 40 5.34 -4.51 10.97
C ALA A 40 6.00 -3.22 11.49
N GLY A 41 5.56 -2.77 12.66
CA GLY A 41 6.06 -1.56 13.29
C GLY A 41 4.95 -0.56 13.68
N PRO A 42 5.32 0.54 14.32
CA PRO A 42 4.36 1.56 14.73
C PRO A 42 3.82 2.33 13.52
N PRO A 43 2.57 2.81 13.56
CA PRO A 43 2.05 3.71 12.54
C PRO A 43 2.78 5.06 12.58
N VAL A 44 2.81 5.74 11.44
CA VAL A 44 3.27 7.14 11.33
C VAL A 44 2.11 8.00 10.87
N LEU A 45 1.69 8.91 11.73
CA LEU A 45 0.53 9.78 11.55
C LEU A 45 1.02 11.22 11.60
N VAL A 46 0.70 12.00 10.57
CA VAL A 46 1.11 13.41 10.48
C VAL A 46 -0.11 14.27 10.23
N ARG A 47 -0.42 15.18 11.16
CA ARG A 47 -1.44 16.21 10.95
C ARG A 47 -0.83 17.37 10.19
N PHE A 48 -1.40 17.69 9.03
CA PHE A 48 -0.95 18.81 8.21
C PHE A 48 -1.94 19.98 8.28
N SER A 49 -1.42 21.22 8.36
CA SER A 49 -2.24 22.43 8.33
C SER A 49 -2.59 22.88 6.91
N GLN A 50 -1.77 22.52 5.93
CA GLN A 50 -1.94 22.93 4.53
C GLN A 50 -2.26 21.72 3.64
N TRP A 51 -3.28 21.89 2.79
CA TRP A 51 -3.68 20.91 1.77
C TRP A 51 -4.07 21.63 0.48
N SER A 52 -3.46 21.27 -0.65
CA SER A 52 -3.72 21.93 -1.95
C SER A 52 -3.46 20.99 -3.13
N ILE A 53 -4.11 21.25 -4.26
CA ILE A 53 -3.77 20.61 -5.54
C ILE A 53 -2.42 21.08 -6.09
N THR A 54 -1.98 22.27 -5.70
CA THR A 54 -0.67 22.82 -6.08
C THR A 54 0.38 22.39 -5.07
N PRO A 55 1.54 21.86 -5.50
CA PRO A 55 2.62 21.52 -4.59
C PRO A 55 3.14 22.75 -3.85
N PRO A 56 3.69 22.57 -2.63
CA PRO A 56 4.40 23.67 -1.95
C PRO A 56 5.59 24.17 -2.79
N GLU A 57 5.92 25.44 -2.66
CA GLU A 57 7.14 26.01 -3.23
C GLU A 57 8.36 25.44 -2.48
N ALA A 58 8.89 24.34 -2.97
CA ALA A 58 10.08 23.69 -2.43
C ALA A 58 10.96 23.14 -3.55
N ASP A 59 12.26 23.23 -3.38
CA ASP A 59 13.20 22.55 -4.25
C ASP A 59 13.09 21.05 -4.02
N ILE A 60 12.97 20.29 -5.11
CA ILE A 60 12.96 18.83 -5.09
C ILE A 60 14.35 18.38 -5.46
N GLY A 61 14.96 17.58 -4.60
CA GLY A 61 16.25 16.95 -4.83
C GLY A 61 16.26 16.01 -6.05
N PRO A 62 17.43 15.53 -6.47
CA PRO A 62 17.53 14.56 -7.55
C PRO A 62 17.09 13.16 -7.07
N TRP A 63 16.77 12.30 -8.01
CA TRP A 63 16.79 10.86 -7.85
C TRP A 63 17.93 10.32 -8.72
N THR A 64 18.96 9.71 -8.14
CA THR A 64 20.15 9.27 -8.87
C THR A 64 19.92 7.93 -9.60
N GLY A 65 18.85 7.24 -9.25
CA GLY A 65 18.55 5.90 -9.74
C GLY A 65 19.31 4.81 -8.97
N VAL A 66 18.72 3.61 -8.95
CA VAL A 66 19.34 2.42 -8.36
C VAL A 66 19.79 1.49 -9.49
N PRO A 67 21.09 1.19 -9.66
CA PRO A 67 21.55 0.22 -10.65
C PRO A 67 20.88 -1.14 -10.48
N LYS A 68 20.49 -1.78 -11.58
CA LYS A 68 19.70 -3.03 -11.56
C LYS A 68 20.42 -4.18 -10.84
N ASP A 69 21.73 -4.21 -10.87
CA ASP A 69 22.59 -5.20 -10.21
C ASP A 69 22.82 -4.96 -8.72
N ARG A 70 22.28 -3.86 -8.18
CA ARG A 70 22.41 -3.52 -6.76
C ARG A 70 21.26 -4.02 -5.91
N TRP A 71 20.18 -4.48 -6.52
CA TRP A 71 19.04 -5.01 -5.76
C TRP A 71 19.36 -6.36 -5.14
N ALA A 72 19.34 -6.43 -3.83
CA ALA A 72 19.38 -7.67 -3.06
C ALA A 72 17.96 -8.13 -2.71
N SER A 73 17.72 -9.43 -2.69
CA SER A 73 16.43 -10.01 -2.32
C SER A 73 16.53 -10.70 -0.97
N SER A 74 15.55 -10.52 -0.08
CA SER A 74 15.49 -11.17 1.22
C SER A 74 15.34 -12.69 1.14
N LEU A 75 14.78 -13.22 0.04
CA LEU A 75 14.68 -14.64 -0.25
C LEU A 75 15.32 -14.94 -1.62
N SER A 76 16.15 -15.97 -1.70
CA SER A 76 16.55 -16.54 -2.99
C SER A 76 15.37 -17.25 -3.66
N GLN A 77 15.52 -17.59 -4.94
CA GLN A 77 14.50 -18.36 -5.66
C GLN A 77 14.22 -19.72 -4.97
N GLU A 78 15.28 -20.40 -4.53
CA GLU A 78 15.15 -21.69 -3.85
C GLU A 78 14.42 -21.55 -2.51
N GLN A 79 14.72 -20.50 -1.75
CA GLN A 79 14.05 -20.21 -0.47
C GLN A 79 12.58 -19.89 -0.68
N TYR A 80 12.26 -19.05 -1.68
CA TYR A 80 10.86 -18.72 -2.01
C TYR A 80 10.07 -19.96 -2.42
N ILE A 81 10.63 -20.79 -3.30
CA ILE A 81 10.02 -22.09 -3.72
C ILE A 81 9.82 -23.01 -2.52
N ALA A 82 10.78 -23.07 -1.59
CA ALA A 82 10.63 -23.85 -0.36
C ALA A 82 9.50 -23.29 0.51
N GLY A 83 9.37 -21.96 0.61
CA GLY A 83 8.25 -21.29 1.29
C GLY A 83 6.90 -21.65 0.68
N VAL A 84 6.77 -21.64 -0.66
CA VAL A 84 5.54 -22.07 -1.34
C VAL A 84 5.19 -23.53 -0.99
N ARG A 85 6.16 -24.45 -1.02
CA ARG A 85 5.94 -25.86 -0.64
C ARG A 85 5.52 -26.00 0.82
N ARG A 86 6.13 -25.21 1.72
CA ARG A 86 5.74 -25.18 3.14
C ARG A 86 4.29 -24.72 3.32
N ILE A 87 3.87 -23.69 2.58
CA ILE A 87 2.47 -23.23 2.58
C ILE A 87 1.53 -24.33 2.06
N HIS A 88 1.90 -25.09 1.02
CA HIS A 88 1.12 -26.22 0.55
C HIS A 88 0.92 -27.30 1.64
N GLU A 89 1.93 -27.56 2.48
CA GLU A 89 1.79 -28.48 3.61
C GLU A 89 0.73 -27.98 4.61
N HIS A 90 0.73 -26.68 4.92
CA HIS A 90 -0.29 -26.07 5.79
C HIS A 90 -1.69 -26.06 5.16
N ILE A 91 -1.79 -25.88 3.84
CA ILE A 91 -3.07 -26.01 3.13
C ILE A 91 -3.57 -27.48 3.16
N ALA A 92 -2.68 -28.44 2.91
CA ALA A 92 -3.02 -29.86 2.96
C ALA A 92 -3.47 -30.33 4.35
N SER A 93 -2.91 -29.75 5.42
CA SER A 93 -3.34 -30.01 6.80
C SER A 93 -4.65 -29.31 7.19
N GLY A 94 -5.18 -28.42 6.33
CA GLY A 94 -6.41 -27.68 6.59
C GLY A 94 -6.26 -26.47 7.51
N GLU A 95 -5.04 -26.00 7.74
CA GLU A 95 -4.78 -24.83 8.60
C GLU A 95 -5.13 -23.50 7.91
N VAL A 96 -4.92 -23.43 6.58
CA VAL A 96 -5.18 -22.23 5.76
C VAL A 96 -5.71 -22.62 4.39
N TYR A 97 -6.40 -21.70 3.74
CA TYR A 97 -6.80 -21.80 2.33
C TYR A 97 -5.82 -21.08 1.41
N GLN A 98 -5.24 -19.97 1.91
CA GLN A 98 -4.30 -19.13 1.19
C GLN A 98 -3.37 -18.43 2.17
N VAL A 99 -2.10 -18.24 1.74
CA VAL A 99 -1.12 -17.37 2.39
C VAL A 99 -0.43 -16.52 1.35
N ASN A 100 -0.32 -15.21 1.59
CA ASN A 100 0.45 -14.31 0.74
C ASN A 100 1.92 -14.38 1.15
N LEU A 101 2.78 -14.96 0.30
CA LEU A 101 4.22 -15.06 0.54
C LEU A 101 4.95 -13.91 -0.15
N CYS A 102 5.76 -13.19 0.63
CA CYS A 102 6.46 -11.99 0.16
C CYS A 102 7.97 -12.10 0.30
N ARG A 103 8.66 -11.27 -0.49
CA ARG A 103 10.08 -10.97 -0.33
C ARG A 103 10.30 -9.47 -0.47
N VAL A 104 11.33 -8.96 0.15
CA VAL A 104 11.75 -7.57 0.09
C VAL A 104 12.99 -7.46 -0.77
N LEU A 105 12.96 -6.55 -1.73
CA LEU A 105 14.13 -6.11 -2.50
C LEU A 105 14.68 -4.87 -1.81
N GLU A 106 16.00 -4.79 -1.65
CA GLU A 106 16.65 -3.64 -1.05
C GLU A 106 17.92 -3.23 -1.79
N ALA A 107 18.24 -1.96 -1.73
CA ALA A 107 19.45 -1.40 -2.30
C ALA A 107 19.85 -0.13 -1.54
N ASP A 108 21.16 0.02 -1.28
CA ASP A 108 21.73 1.26 -0.75
C ASP A 108 21.55 2.39 -1.75
N ILE A 109 21.21 3.58 -1.26
CA ILE A 109 21.06 4.79 -2.07
C ILE A 109 21.93 5.92 -1.51
N GLU A 110 22.25 6.88 -2.38
CA GLU A 110 22.93 8.09 -1.94
C GLU A 110 22.00 8.95 -1.05
N PRO A 111 22.51 9.56 0.04
CA PRO A 111 21.70 10.32 1.00
C PRO A 111 20.96 11.54 0.43
N ASN A 112 21.32 11.99 -0.77
CA ASN A 112 20.70 13.13 -1.46
C ASN A 112 19.52 12.74 -2.36
N ASN A 113 19.16 11.45 -2.41
CA ASN A 113 18.01 10.98 -3.15
C ASN A 113 16.71 11.50 -2.54
N ASP A 114 15.82 12.03 -3.39
CA ASP A 114 14.55 12.58 -2.97
C ASP A 114 13.39 11.68 -3.39
N ILE A 115 12.63 11.19 -2.41
CA ILE A 115 11.47 10.31 -2.63
C ILE A 115 10.39 11.00 -3.48
N VAL A 116 10.30 12.36 -3.44
CA VAL A 116 9.36 13.13 -4.27
C VAL A 116 9.69 12.99 -5.74
N ALA A 117 10.98 12.96 -6.10
CA ALA A 117 11.42 12.74 -7.47
C ALA A 117 11.09 11.32 -7.94
N LEU A 118 11.30 10.29 -7.10
CA LEU A 118 10.87 8.92 -7.38
C LEU A 118 9.36 8.82 -7.54
N HIS A 119 8.57 9.43 -6.64
CA HIS A 119 7.11 9.47 -6.74
C HIS A 119 6.63 10.04 -8.09
N ARG A 120 7.24 11.13 -8.57
CA ARG A 120 6.92 11.72 -9.87
C ARG A 120 7.25 10.77 -11.02
N ALA A 121 8.39 10.09 -10.96
CA ALA A 121 8.78 9.09 -11.95
C ALA A 121 7.78 7.92 -11.99
N LEU A 122 7.36 7.43 -10.82
CA LEU A 122 6.34 6.38 -10.70
C LEU A 122 5.00 6.85 -11.27
N ALA A 123 4.54 8.05 -10.94
CA ALA A 123 3.29 8.60 -11.48
C ALA A 123 3.28 8.70 -13.00
N ALA A 124 4.44 9.01 -13.62
CA ALA A 124 4.60 9.08 -15.07
C ALA A 124 4.71 7.70 -15.74
N GLY A 125 5.45 6.76 -15.12
CA GLY A 125 5.77 5.46 -15.71
C GLY A 125 4.85 4.30 -15.30
N ASN A 126 4.09 4.48 -14.21
CA ASN A 126 3.13 3.49 -13.68
C ASN A 126 1.99 4.22 -12.96
N PRO A 127 1.13 4.96 -13.68
CA PRO A 127 -0.01 5.64 -13.06
C PRO A 127 -0.90 4.65 -12.30
N ALA A 128 -1.31 5.04 -11.10
CA ALA A 128 -2.10 4.20 -10.21
C ALA A 128 -3.21 5.01 -9.54
N PRO A 129 -4.41 4.42 -9.31
CA PRO A 129 -5.56 5.13 -8.78
C PRO A 129 -5.34 5.66 -7.35
N TYR A 130 -4.52 4.98 -6.55
CA TYR A 130 -4.21 5.35 -5.17
C TYR A 130 -2.74 5.72 -5.01
N ALA A 131 -2.18 6.39 -6.03
CA ALA A 131 -0.81 6.89 -5.93
C ALA A 131 -0.66 7.84 -4.75
N SER A 132 0.31 7.56 -3.88
CA SER A 132 0.52 8.28 -2.63
C SER A 132 2.00 8.44 -2.33
N MET A 133 2.35 9.53 -1.66
CA MET A 133 3.71 9.77 -1.18
C MET A 133 3.66 10.43 0.20
N MET A 134 4.54 10.03 1.10
CA MET A 134 4.76 10.71 2.37
C MET A 134 6.24 10.67 2.74
N SER A 135 6.78 11.82 3.09
CA SER A 135 8.15 12.01 3.58
C SER A 135 8.09 12.64 4.97
N VAL A 136 8.63 11.95 5.97
CA VAL A 136 8.66 12.37 7.38
C VAL A 136 10.11 12.22 7.89
N PRO A 137 10.98 13.21 7.61
CA PRO A 137 12.42 13.11 7.92
C PRO A 137 12.71 12.84 9.39
N ASP A 138 11.91 13.44 10.31
CA ASP A 138 12.10 13.25 11.76
C ASP A 138 11.80 11.81 12.23
N MET A 139 11.14 11.00 11.40
CA MET A 139 10.83 9.59 11.64
C MET A 139 11.65 8.65 10.74
N ASP A 140 12.61 9.20 9.99
CA ASP A 140 13.37 8.48 8.96
C ASP A 140 12.45 7.61 8.08
N LEU A 141 11.34 8.18 7.61
CA LEU A 141 10.36 7.49 6.79
C LEU A 141 10.07 8.28 5.53
N HIS A 142 10.34 7.66 4.38
CA HIS A 142 10.01 8.21 3.07
C HIS A 142 9.35 7.13 2.23
N VAL A 143 8.10 7.35 1.80
CA VAL A 143 7.28 6.36 1.10
C VAL A 143 6.83 6.91 -0.24
N ALA A 144 6.95 6.11 -1.31
CA ALA A 144 6.34 6.34 -2.61
C ALA A 144 5.53 5.11 -3.04
N CYS A 145 4.22 5.26 -3.07
CA CYS A 145 3.26 4.20 -3.30
C CYS A 145 2.55 4.41 -4.65
N ALA A 146 2.52 3.38 -5.49
CA ALA A 146 1.77 3.32 -6.73
C ALA A 146 0.72 2.19 -6.66
N SER A 147 -0.07 2.19 -5.57
CA SER A 147 -1.04 1.13 -5.30
C SER A 147 -2.24 1.17 -6.24
N PRO A 148 -2.65 0.02 -6.78
CA PRO A 148 -3.91 -0.10 -7.49
C PRO A 148 -5.09 -0.38 -6.55
N GLU A 149 -4.87 -0.73 -5.27
CA GLU A 149 -5.85 -1.37 -4.41
C GLU A 149 -6.30 -0.49 -3.25
N LEU A 150 -7.62 -0.32 -3.12
CA LEU A 150 -8.24 0.36 -1.99
C LEU A 150 -8.26 -0.57 -0.76
N PHE A 151 -7.61 -0.13 0.32
CA PHE A 151 -7.76 -0.79 1.61
C PHE A 151 -9.06 -0.37 2.29
N LEU A 152 -9.19 0.92 2.61
CA LEU A 152 -10.39 1.47 3.24
C LEU A 152 -10.73 2.85 2.68
N ARG A 153 -12.02 3.08 2.44
CA ARG A 153 -12.60 4.41 2.23
C ARG A 153 -13.70 4.63 3.25
N ARG A 154 -13.70 5.80 3.88
CA ARG A 154 -14.77 6.21 4.77
C ARG A 154 -15.47 7.45 4.23
N GLU A 155 -16.79 7.42 4.22
CA GLU A 155 -17.66 8.54 3.87
C GLU A 155 -18.78 8.64 4.93
N GLY A 156 -18.58 9.53 5.90
CA GLY A 156 -19.46 9.62 7.04
C GLY A 156 -19.45 8.32 7.87
N ASN A 157 -20.59 7.66 7.96
CA ASN A 157 -20.73 6.39 8.66
C ASN A 157 -20.58 5.15 7.74
N VAL A 158 -20.30 5.33 6.47
CA VAL A 158 -20.05 4.22 5.53
C VAL A 158 -18.56 3.93 5.44
N LEU A 159 -18.18 2.68 5.65
CA LEU A 159 -16.83 2.17 5.45
C LEU A 159 -16.85 1.16 4.29
N SER A 160 -15.92 1.33 3.35
CA SER A 160 -15.79 0.49 2.15
C SER A 160 -14.38 -0.04 2.01
N SER A 161 -14.23 -1.22 1.38
CA SER A 161 -12.96 -1.82 0.98
C SER A 161 -13.11 -2.39 -0.43
N GLY A 162 -12.06 -2.27 -1.25
CA GLY A 162 -12.08 -2.68 -2.66
C GLY A 162 -10.98 -3.68 -3.00
N PRO A 163 -11.06 -4.94 -2.53
CA PRO A 163 -10.04 -5.94 -2.84
C PRO A 163 -9.97 -6.27 -4.34
N ILE A 164 -8.75 -6.40 -4.84
CA ILE A 164 -8.45 -6.78 -6.21
C ILE A 164 -7.84 -8.19 -6.21
N LYS A 165 -8.38 -9.08 -7.04
CA LYS A 165 -7.78 -10.37 -7.39
C LYS A 165 -8.04 -10.66 -8.86
N GLY A 166 -7.05 -11.23 -9.53
CA GLY A 166 -7.10 -11.43 -10.97
C GLY A 166 -6.72 -10.16 -11.74
N THR A 167 -5.64 -10.30 -12.50
CA THR A 167 -5.17 -9.28 -13.43
C THR A 167 -4.82 -9.97 -14.74
N ALA A 168 -5.39 -9.51 -15.84
CA ALA A 168 -5.16 -10.09 -17.15
C ALA A 168 -5.02 -8.99 -18.23
N PRO A 169 -4.41 -9.28 -19.38
CA PRO A 169 -4.38 -8.35 -20.52
C PRO A 169 -5.77 -8.02 -21.07
N SER A 170 -6.73 -8.91 -20.89
CA SER A 170 -8.14 -8.73 -21.28
C SER A 170 -9.07 -9.59 -20.42
N SER A 171 -10.35 -9.26 -20.38
CA SER A 171 -11.35 -9.96 -19.58
C SER A 171 -11.47 -11.47 -19.90
N GLY A 172 -11.29 -11.83 -21.18
CA GLY A 172 -11.34 -13.24 -21.62
C GLY A 172 -10.15 -14.09 -21.18
N LEU A 173 -9.14 -13.50 -20.55
CA LEU A 173 -7.96 -14.21 -20.02
C LEU A 173 -7.98 -14.31 -18.48
N LEU A 174 -9.00 -13.81 -17.81
CA LEU A 174 -9.24 -14.08 -16.40
C LEU A 174 -9.57 -15.56 -16.20
N LEU A 175 -8.99 -16.17 -15.17
CA LEU A 175 -9.13 -17.62 -14.92
C LEU A 175 -10.17 -17.88 -13.82
N ASP A 176 -10.76 -19.08 -13.82
CA ASP A 176 -11.69 -19.50 -12.76
C ASP A 176 -11.07 -19.43 -11.36
N LYS A 177 -9.76 -19.65 -11.24
CA LYS A 177 -9.03 -19.47 -9.99
C LYS A 177 -9.07 -18.03 -9.49
N ASP A 178 -8.99 -17.02 -10.38
CA ASP A 178 -9.03 -15.61 -10.02
C ASP A 178 -10.39 -15.23 -9.43
N LEU A 179 -11.47 -15.81 -9.97
CA LEU A 179 -12.83 -15.66 -9.45
C LEU A 179 -12.94 -16.26 -8.04
N ALA A 180 -12.46 -17.48 -7.85
CA ALA A 180 -12.50 -18.18 -6.55
C ALA A 180 -11.67 -17.44 -5.49
N GLU A 181 -10.47 -16.96 -5.83
CA GLU A 181 -9.63 -16.17 -4.94
C GLU A 181 -10.28 -14.85 -4.57
N ASN A 182 -10.91 -14.14 -5.51
CA ASN A 182 -11.61 -12.90 -5.25
C ASN A 182 -12.77 -13.12 -4.25
N VAL A 183 -13.60 -14.12 -4.47
CA VAL A 183 -14.72 -14.47 -3.57
C VAL A 183 -14.22 -14.78 -2.16
N MET A 184 -13.12 -15.53 -2.03
CA MET A 184 -12.53 -15.85 -0.72
C MET A 184 -12.04 -14.57 0.01
N ILE A 185 -11.39 -13.64 -0.70
CA ILE A 185 -10.93 -12.39 -0.10
C ILE A 185 -12.10 -11.48 0.23
N VAL A 186 -13.15 -11.43 -0.58
CA VAL A 186 -14.39 -10.72 -0.26
C VAL A 186 -14.98 -11.24 1.05
N ASP A 187 -14.99 -12.54 1.27
CA ASP A 187 -15.51 -13.14 2.51
C ASP A 187 -14.66 -12.77 3.73
N LEU A 188 -13.33 -12.74 3.57
CA LEU A 188 -12.40 -12.29 4.60
C LEU A 188 -12.63 -10.81 4.94
N VAL A 189 -12.76 -9.93 3.94
CA VAL A 189 -13.03 -8.50 4.14
C VAL A 189 -14.41 -8.27 4.79
N ARG A 190 -15.43 -9.04 4.40
CA ARG A 190 -16.75 -9.02 5.05
C ARG A 190 -16.64 -9.36 6.53
N ASN A 191 -15.86 -10.39 6.87
CA ASN A 191 -15.62 -10.75 8.27
C ASN A 191 -14.93 -9.61 9.03
N ASP A 192 -13.88 -9.00 8.47
CA ASP A 192 -13.16 -7.89 9.07
C ASP A 192 -14.09 -6.69 9.33
N LEU A 193 -14.82 -6.24 8.31
CA LEU A 193 -15.76 -5.13 8.43
C LEU A 193 -16.91 -5.42 9.40
N SER A 194 -17.34 -6.68 9.51
CA SER A 194 -18.45 -7.06 10.42
C SER A 194 -18.17 -6.76 11.89
N ARG A 195 -16.89 -6.71 12.28
CA ARG A 195 -16.46 -6.45 13.67
C ARG A 195 -16.72 -5.01 14.12
N VAL A 196 -16.83 -4.07 13.19
CA VAL A 196 -17.11 -2.64 13.45
C VAL A 196 -18.44 -2.18 12.86
N ALA A 197 -19.13 -3.06 12.14
CA ALA A 197 -20.37 -2.74 11.44
C ALA A 197 -21.59 -2.76 12.35
N HIS A 198 -22.53 -1.87 12.09
CA HIS A 198 -23.89 -2.04 12.58
C HIS A 198 -24.44 -3.38 12.05
N THR A 199 -25.04 -4.16 12.95
CA THR A 199 -25.54 -5.51 12.64
C THR A 199 -26.42 -5.51 11.40
N GLY A 200 -26.12 -6.43 10.46
CA GLY A 200 -26.86 -6.60 9.21
C GLY A 200 -26.56 -5.55 8.13
N SER A 201 -25.57 -4.66 8.34
CA SER A 201 -25.26 -3.60 7.37
C SER A 201 -24.16 -3.97 6.38
N VAL A 202 -23.42 -5.08 6.60
CA VAL A 202 -22.36 -5.53 5.67
C VAL A 202 -23.00 -6.02 4.38
N ARG A 203 -22.56 -5.50 3.26
CA ARG A 203 -23.04 -5.84 1.91
C ARG A 203 -21.89 -5.85 0.91
N VAL A 204 -22.12 -6.51 -0.21
CA VAL A 204 -21.22 -6.54 -1.38
C VAL A 204 -22.01 -5.94 -2.55
N PRO A 205 -21.95 -4.61 -2.75
CA PRO A 205 -22.72 -3.97 -3.83
C PRO A 205 -22.26 -4.41 -5.21
N ASP A 206 -20.95 -4.59 -5.39
CA ASP A 206 -20.35 -5.06 -6.64
C ASP A 206 -19.44 -6.26 -6.34
N LEU A 207 -19.78 -7.40 -6.92
CA LEU A 207 -18.99 -8.63 -6.85
C LEU A 207 -18.42 -8.96 -8.22
N LEU A 208 -17.08 -9.17 -8.29
CA LEU A 208 -16.38 -9.60 -9.51
C LEU A 208 -16.54 -8.62 -10.68
N ARG A 209 -16.52 -7.31 -10.40
CA ARG A 209 -16.56 -6.27 -11.41
C ARG A 209 -15.23 -6.20 -12.16
N ILE A 210 -15.29 -6.11 -13.48
CA ILE A 210 -14.12 -5.90 -14.33
C ILE A 210 -13.84 -4.41 -14.43
N GLU A 211 -12.64 -4.00 -14.01
CA GLU A 211 -12.12 -2.64 -14.24
C GLU A 211 -11.09 -2.64 -15.36
N GLU A 212 -11.34 -1.83 -16.39
CA GLU A 212 -10.42 -1.67 -17.50
C GLU A 212 -9.39 -0.58 -17.20
N HIS A 213 -8.12 -0.91 -17.41
CA HIS A 213 -6.98 -0.01 -17.32
C HIS A 213 -6.18 -0.07 -18.62
N PRO A 214 -5.35 0.94 -18.94
CA PRO A 214 -4.51 0.88 -20.13
C PRO A 214 -3.62 -0.38 -20.16
N GLY A 215 -3.95 -1.32 -21.05
CA GLY A 215 -3.19 -2.55 -21.27
C GLY A 215 -3.48 -3.72 -20.31
N LEU A 216 -4.43 -3.59 -19.39
CA LEU A 216 -4.83 -4.68 -18.50
C LEU A 216 -6.25 -4.48 -17.92
N VAL A 217 -6.80 -5.56 -17.39
CA VAL A 217 -8.06 -5.54 -16.62
C VAL A 217 -7.83 -6.07 -15.22
N HIS A 218 -8.56 -5.54 -14.25
CA HIS A 218 -8.60 -6.04 -12.88
C HIS A 218 -9.99 -6.60 -12.54
N LEU A 219 -9.99 -7.65 -11.73
CA LEU A 219 -11.21 -8.17 -11.12
C LEU A 219 -11.33 -7.59 -9.70
N VAL A 220 -12.29 -6.69 -9.52
CA VAL A 220 -12.49 -5.90 -8.30
C VAL A 220 -13.83 -6.25 -7.67
N SER A 221 -13.88 -6.28 -6.36
CA SER A 221 -15.14 -6.39 -5.62
C SER A 221 -15.22 -5.30 -4.56
N ASP A 222 -16.42 -4.77 -4.33
CA ASP A 222 -16.64 -3.75 -3.32
C ASP A 222 -17.37 -4.36 -2.11
N VAL A 223 -16.81 -4.16 -0.91
CA VAL A 223 -17.43 -4.56 0.36
C VAL A 223 -17.69 -3.32 1.19
N GLN A 224 -18.90 -3.16 1.69
CA GLN A 224 -19.32 -1.99 2.44
C GLN A 224 -20.04 -2.35 3.72
N CYS A 225 -19.93 -1.47 4.72
CA CYS A 225 -20.77 -1.53 5.91
C CYS A 225 -21.13 -0.12 6.40
N ARG A 226 -22.14 -0.04 7.27
CA ARG A 226 -22.36 1.13 8.12
C ARG A 226 -21.67 0.88 9.45
N LEU A 227 -20.82 1.82 9.87
CA LEU A 227 -20.15 1.75 11.18
C LEU A 227 -21.17 1.80 12.32
N SER A 228 -20.88 1.08 13.37
CA SER A 228 -21.60 1.19 14.65
C SER A 228 -21.36 2.58 15.26
N GLU A 229 -22.32 3.08 16.03
CA GLU A 229 -22.17 4.36 16.72
C GLU A 229 -20.97 4.34 17.69
N GLY A 230 -20.20 5.41 17.71
CA GLY A 230 -19.02 5.54 18.56
C GLY A 230 -17.78 4.79 18.08
N THR A 231 -17.81 4.14 16.92
CA THR A 231 -16.63 3.45 16.36
C THR A 231 -15.49 4.44 16.08
N ARG A 232 -14.34 4.21 16.71
CA ARG A 232 -13.09 5.00 16.56
C ARG A 232 -12.18 4.42 15.49
N TRP A 233 -11.20 5.20 15.08
CA TRP A 233 -10.18 4.74 14.11
C TRP A 233 -9.35 3.58 14.65
N SER A 234 -9.03 3.57 15.95
CA SER A 234 -8.37 2.42 16.57
C SER A 234 -9.18 1.13 16.42
N ASP A 235 -10.49 1.20 16.60
CA ASP A 235 -11.38 0.03 16.49
C ASP A 235 -11.43 -0.48 15.03
N ILE A 236 -11.45 0.45 14.04
CA ILE A 236 -11.43 0.12 12.62
C ILE A 236 -10.10 -0.58 12.26
N VAL A 237 -8.97 -0.02 12.68
CA VAL A 237 -7.64 -0.60 12.41
C VAL A 237 -7.52 -1.97 13.06
N ASP A 238 -7.88 -2.13 14.33
CA ASP A 238 -7.83 -3.41 15.05
C ASP A 238 -8.71 -4.50 14.40
N ALA A 239 -9.82 -4.10 13.77
CA ALA A 239 -10.72 -5.02 13.10
C ALA A 239 -10.22 -5.45 11.71
N THR A 240 -9.60 -4.55 10.96
CA THR A 240 -9.36 -4.73 9.53
C THR A 240 -7.89 -4.92 9.15
N PHE A 241 -6.96 -4.40 9.97
CA PHE A 241 -5.53 -4.43 9.68
C PHE A 241 -4.84 -5.69 10.22
N PRO A 242 -3.83 -6.23 9.53
CA PRO A 242 -3.42 -5.86 8.17
C PRO A 242 -4.45 -6.29 7.11
N PRO A 243 -4.40 -5.71 5.89
CA PRO A 243 -5.36 -6.01 4.84
C PRO A 243 -5.44 -7.50 4.51
N GLY A 244 -6.67 -8.03 4.36
CA GLY A 244 -6.89 -9.46 4.10
C GLY A 244 -6.28 -9.93 2.79
N SER A 245 -6.31 -9.07 1.75
CA SER A 245 -5.80 -9.38 0.40
C SER A 245 -4.30 -9.67 0.34
N VAL A 246 -3.53 -9.20 1.34
CA VAL A 246 -2.07 -9.34 1.44
C VAL A 246 -1.62 -10.21 2.61
N THR A 247 -2.56 -10.90 3.27
CA THR A 247 -2.27 -11.83 4.37
C THR A 247 -2.67 -13.25 4.00
N GLY A 248 -3.93 -13.61 4.12
CA GLY A 248 -4.47 -14.93 3.80
C GLY A 248 -5.67 -15.31 4.65
N ALA A 249 -6.18 -16.50 4.46
CA ALA A 249 -7.38 -16.97 5.10
C ALA A 249 -7.20 -18.38 5.70
N PRO A 250 -7.56 -18.59 6.99
CA PRO A 250 -7.90 -17.61 8.03
C PRO A 250 -6.72 -16.69 8.40
N LYS A 251 -7.01 -15.40 8.67
CA LYS A 251 -5.96 -14.37 8.87
C LYS A 251 -4.95 -14.73 9.97
N SER A 252 -5.40 -15.19 11.12
CA SER A 252 -4.52 -15.51 12.26
C SER A 252 -3.53 -16.65 11.93
N SER A 253 -3.98 -17.70 11.24
CA SER A 253 -3.11 -18.79 10.80
C SER A 253 -2.14 -18.32 9.72
N ALA A 254 -2.63 -17.52 8.75
CA ALA A 254 -1.79 -16.98 7.69
C ALA A 254 -0.66 -16.09 8.24
N LEU A 255 -0.93 -15.21 9.22
CA LEU A 255 0.08 -14.36 9.84
C LEU A 255 1.21 -15.18 10.48
N ARG A 256 0.88 -16.26 11.20
CA ARG A 256 1.87 -17.16 11.78
C ARG A 256 2.75 -17.82 10.71
N ILE A 257 2.14 -18.31 9.63
CA ILE A 257 2.86 -18.98 8.53
C ILE A 257 3.75 -17.98 7.77
N ILE A 258 3.31 -16.73 7.61
CA ILE A 258 4.13 -15.64 7.04
C ILE A 258 5.40 -15.46 7.87
N ASP A 259 5.28 -15.35 9.19
CA ASP A 259 6.42 -15.20 10.10
C ASP A 259 7.37 -16.40 10.06
N GLU A 260 6.87 -17.61 9.75
CA GLU A 260 7.71 -18.81 9.57
C GLU A 260 8.47 -18.84 8.23
N CYS A 261 7.92 -18.21 7.18
CA CYS A 261 8.42 -18.33 5.81
C CYS A 261 9.26 -17.13 5.35
N GLU A 262 8.99 -15.94 5.88
CA GLU A 262 9.66 -14.70 5.46
C GLU A 262 10.87 -14.38 6.35
N THR A 263 11.97 -13.93 5.74
CA THR A 263 13.24 -13.68 6.45
C THR A 263 13.51 -12.21 6.71
N ALA A 264 12.71 -11.30 6.15
CA ALA A 264 12.80 -9.87 6.35
C ALA A 264 11.44 -9.29 6.75
N PRO A 265 11.40 -8.26 7.61
CA PRO A 265 10.15 -7.59 7.94
C PRO A 265 9.56 -6.90 6.72
N ARG A 266 8.24 -6.94 6.59
CA ARG A 266 7.52 -6.24 5.52
C ARG A 266 7.54 -4.72 5.69
N ASP A 267 7.73 -4.22 6.91
CA ASP A 267 7.70 -2.80 7.29
C ASP A 267 6.47 -2.09 6.68
N VAL A 268 6.64 -1.13 5.76
CA VAL A 268 5.56 -0.42 5.08
C VAL A 268 4.81 -1.32 4.09
N TYR A 269 5.51 -2.25 3.44
CA TYR A 269 4.92 -3.14 2.44
C TYR A 269 3.80 -4.00 3.03
N CYS A 270 2.69 -4.15 2.32
CA CYS A 270 1.46 -4.81 2.80
C CYS A 270 0.76 -4.10 3.98
N GLY A 271 1.21 -2.91 4.34
CA GLY A 271 0.53 -2.01 5.25
C GLY A 271 -0.53 -1.16 4.53
N ALA A 272 -0.72 0.08 4.98
CA ALA A 272 -1.62 1.02 4.32
C ALA A 272 -1.04 2.45 4.28
N VAL A 273 -1.33 3.17 3.20
CA VAL A 273 -0.91 4.58 3.01
C VAL A 273 -2.09 5.40 2.50
N GLY A 274 -2.27 6.60 3.06
CA GLY A 274 -3.31 7.50 2.58
C GLY A 274 -3.60 8.65 3.54
N TRP A 275 -4.84 9.08 3.58
CA TRP A 275 -5.27 10.23 4.38
C TRP A 275 -6.55 9.95 5.15
N ILE A 276 -6.72 10.66 6.27
CA ILE A 276 -7.92 10.67 7.11
C ILE A 276 -8.25 12.12 7.44
N ASP A 277 -9.49 12.54 7.16
CA ASP A 277 -10.08 13.80 7.58
C ASP A 277 -11.09 13.50 8.69
N ALA A 278 -10.66 13.67 9.93
CA ALA A 278 -11.47 13.33 11.10
C ALA A 278 -12.70 14.25 11.24
N ASP A 279 -12.56 15.53 10.85
CA ASP A 279 -13.64 16.52 10.97
C ASP A 279 -14.78 16.23 9.98
N ARG A 280 -14.43 15.70 8.80
CA ARG A 280 -15.40 15.33 7.75
C ARG A 280 -15.83 13.88 7.80
N GLN A 281 -15.25 13.08 8.70
CA GLN A 281 -15.42 11.63 8.73
C GLN A 281 -15.15 11.00 7.34
N ALA A 282 -14.09 11.42 6.70
CA ALA A 282 -13.71 10.97 5.38
C ALA A 282 -12.29 10.41 5.41
N ALA A 283 -12.03 9.37 4.63
CA ALA A 283 -10.70 8.78 4.51
C ALA A 283 -10.54 7.99 3.22
N GLU A 284 -9.30 7.89 2.77
CA GLU A 284 -8.89 6.95 1.74
C GLU A 284 -7.51 6.41 2.07
N LEU A 285 -7.43 5.10 2.31
CA LEU A 285 -6.22 4.35 2.59
C LEU A 285 -6.05 3.27 1.51
N ALA A 286 -4.92 3.27 0.84
CA ALA A 286 -4.53 2.23 -0.11
C ALA A 286 -3.79 1.11 0.60
N VAL A 287 -3.89 -0.12 0.11
CA VAL A 287 -2.96 -1.20 0.48
C VAL A 287 -1.57 -0.81 0.00
N ALA A 288 -0.56 -0.84 0.87
CA ALA A 288 0.81 -0.44 0.53
C ALA A 288 1.53 -1.55 -0.28
N ILE A 289 1.03 -1.82 -1.48
CA ILE A 289 1.68 -2.65 -2.51
C ILE A 289 2.18 -1.77 -3.65
N ARG A 290 3.10 -2.26 -4.48
CA ARG A 290 3.79 -1.45 -5.48
C ARG A 290 4.40 -0.19 -4.84
N THR A 291 5.01 -0.39 -3.67
CA THR A 291 5.43 0.67 -2.76
C THR A 291 6.92 0.58 -2.50
N PHE A 292 7.59 1.72 -2.67
CA PHE A 292 8.97 1.93 -2.24
C PHE A 292 8.98 2.66 -0.90
N TRP A 293 9.94 2.32 -0.05
CA TRP A 293 10.21 3.11 1.15
C TRP A 293 11.71 3.20 1.42
N ILE A 294 12.12 4.29 2.05
CA ILE A 294 13.50 4.54 2.46
C ILE A 294 13.53 4.65 3.97
N ARG A 295 14.45 3.94 4.58
CA ARG A 295 14.94 4.07 5.96
C ARG A 295 16.43 3.78 5.98
N ASP A 296 17.19 4.50 6.80
CA ASP A 296 18.65 4.32 6.96
C ASP A 296 19.40 4.36 5.61
N ASP A 297 19.01 5.26 4.69
CA ASP A 297 19.56 5.36 3.33
C ASP A 297 19.46 4.07 2.50
N VAL A 298 18.53 3.17 2.85
CA VAL A 298 18.24 1.95 2.08
C VAL A 298 16.86 2.07 1.44
N LEU A 299 16.82 1.98 0.11
CA LEU A 299 15.58 1.86 -0.64
C LEU A 299 15.11 0.41 -0.60
N ARG A 300 13.84 0.22 -0.26
CA ARG A 300 13.20 -1.09 -0.23
C ARG A 300 11.97 -1.12 -1.10
N PHE A 301 11.67 -2.30 -1.61
CA PHE A 301 10.48 -2.59 -2.41
C PHE A 301 10.00 -4.01 -2.11
N GLY A 302 8.73 -4.16 -1.73
CA GLY A 302 8.13 -5.47 -1.48
C GLY A 302 7.43 -6.04 -2.71
N THR A 303 7.52 -7.36 -2.88
CA THR A 303 6.79 -8.12 -3.90
C THR A 303 6.38 -9.48 -3.35
N GLY A 304 5.25 -10.02 -3.81
CA GLY A 304 4.73 -11.29 -3.30
C GLY A 304 3.55 -11.81 -4.13
N ALA A 305 3.11 -13.01 -3.79
CA ALA A 305 1.99 -13.68 -4.42
C ALA A 305 1.12 -14.43 -3.40
N GLY A 306 -0.16 -14.56 -3.70
CA GLY A 306 -1.10 -15.35 -2.90
C GLY A 306 -0.98 -16.82 -3.24
N ILE A 307 -0.46 -17.62 -2.32
CA ILE A 307 -0.23 -19.04 -2.49
C ILE A 307 -1.48 -19.81 -2.11
N THR A 308 -2.03 -20.55 -3.07
CA THR A 308 -3.18 -21.45 -2.92
C THR A 308 -2.77 -22.88 -3.23
N TRP A 309 -3.69 -23.85 -3.08
CA TRP A 309 -3.43 -25.24 -3.42
C TRP A 309 -2.97 -25.44 -4.86
N GLY A 310 -3.47 -24.64 -5.81
CA GLY A 310 -3.13 -24.74 -7.23
C GLY A 310 -1.88 -23.96 -7.65
N SER A 311 -1.18 -23.32 -6.74
CA SER A 311 0.01 -22.51 -7.05
C SER A 311 1.20 -23.37 -7.48
N ASP A 312 1.79 -23.07 -8.65
CA ASP A 312 3.07 -23.64 -9.05
C ASP A 312 4.23 -22.86 -8.43
N PRO A 313 5.13 -23.48 -7.64
CA PRO A 313 6.19 -22.77 -6.95
C PRO A 313 7.11 -21.94 -7.84
N HIS A 314 7.42 -22.40 -9.05
CA HIS A 314 8.24 -21.65 -10.01
C HIS A 314 7.44 -20.52 -10.66
N GLY A 315 6.17 -20.75 -10.96
CA GLY A 315 5.26 -19.72 -11.49
C GLY A 315 5.07 -18.57 -10.51
N GLU A 316 4.88 -18.86 -9.23
CA GLU A 316 4.73 -17.84 -8.19
C GLU A 316 6.01 -17.00 -8.02
N TRP A 317 7.20 -17.61 -8.09
CA TRP A 317 8.44 -16.85 -8.15
C TRP A 317 8.48 -15.89 -9.35
N GLN A 318 8.17 -16.41 -10.56
CA GLN A 318 8.15 -15.59 -11.77
C GLN A 318 7.14 -14.45 -11.68
N GLU A 319 6.00 -14.66 -11.01
CA GLU A 319 5.02 -13.60 -10.77
C GLU A 319 5.59 -12.48 -9.90
N THR A 320 6.35 -12.81 -8.83
CA THR A 320 7.01 -11.77 -8.02
C THR A 320 8.03 -10.96 -8.81
N GLU A 321 8.79 -11.62 -9.71
CA GLU A 321 9.73 -10.94 -10.62
C GLU A 321 9.01 -10.00 -11.59
N LEU A 322 7.90 -10.47 -12.16
CA LEU A 322 7.10 -9.68 -13.10
C LEU A 322 6.50 -8.44 -12.44
N LYS A 323 5.97 -8.59 -11.22
CA LYS A 323 5.39 -7.48 -10.43
C LYS A 323 6.44 -6.41 -10.07
N ALA A 324 7.69 -6.81 -9.81
CA ALA A 324 8.77 -5.89 -9.46
C ALA A 324 9.39 -5.18 -10.67
N ARG A 325 9.48 -5.86 -11.81
CA ARG A 325 10.30 -5.46 -12.96
C ARG A 325 10.11 -4.01 -13.41
N ASN A 326 8.88 -3.63 -13.77
CA ASN A 326 8.62 -2.28 -14.28
C ASN A 326 8.91 -1.20 -13.24
N LEU A 327 8.55 -1.43 -11.99
CA LEU A 327 8.72 -0.45 -10.91
C LEU A 327 10.20 -0.28 -10.54
N CYS A 328 10.96 -1.37 -10.44
CA CYS A 328 12.41 -1.32 -10.26
C CYS A 328 13.13 -0.69 -11.48
N ASP A 329 12.64 -0.93 -12.70
CA ASP A 329 13.15 -0.26 -13.91
C ASP A 329 12.94 1.26 -13.87
N ILE A 330 11.80 1.73 -13.33
CA ILE A 330 11.54 3.16 -13.12
C ILE A 330 12.48 3.70 -12.04
N ALA A 331 12.60 3.01 -10.90
CA ALA A 331 13.48 3.42 -9.80
C ALA A 331 14.97 3.42 -10.18
N SER A 332 15.36 2.68 -11.24
CA SER A 332 16.75 2.65 -11.76
C SER A 332 17.09 3.84 -12.64
N ARG A 333 16.13 4.65 -13.05
CA ARG A 333 16.36 5.80 -13.93
C ARG A 333 16.60 7.06 -13.11
N PRO A 334 17.66 7.84 -13.42
CA PRO A 334 17.87 9.10 -12.73
C PRO A 334 16.80 10.15 -13.11
N VAL A 335 16.41 10.97 -12.13
CA VAL A 335 15.54 12.12 -12.31
C VAL A 335 16.29 13.36 -11.81
N PRO A 336 16.46 14.40 -12.65
CA PRO A 336 17.17 15.61 -12.24
C PRO A 336 16.39 16.36 -11.14
N ALA A 337 17.13 17.10 -10.32
CA ALA A 337 16.54 18.02 -9.36
C ALA A 337 15.65 19.06 -10.06
N HIS A 338 14.54 19.37 -9.43
CA HIS A 338 13.65 20.42 -9.90
C HIS A 338 13.69 21.61 -8.92
N ARG A 339 14.11 22.77 -9.42
CA ARG A 339 14.07 24.03 -8.64
C ARG A 339 12.75 24.73 -8.91
N SER A 340 12.03 25.08 -7.86
CA SER A 340 10.89 25.99 -7.97
C SER A 340 11.39 27.36 -8.43
N VAL A 341 10.88 27.83 -9.57
CA VAL A 341 11.10 29.22 -10.00
C VAL A 341 10.16 30.08 -9.14
N PRO A 342 10.66 31.02 -8.32
CA PRO A 342 9.78 31.92 -7.58
C PRO A 342 8.89 32.65 -8.59
N MET A 343 7.56 32.57 -8.43
CA MET A 343 6.67 33.47 -9.16
C MET A 343 7.07 34.89 -8.75
N LEU A 344 7.61 35.66 -9.69
CA LEU A 344 7.78 37.10 -9.54
C LEU A 344 6.42 37.67 -9.12
N ARG A 345 6.31 38.04 -7.85
CA ARG A 345 5.18 38.85 -7.40
C ARG A 345 5.14 40.07 -8.32
N SER A 346 4.12 40.13 -9.19
CA SER A 346 3.85 41.33 -9.94
C SER A 346 3.72 42.47 -8.93
N ALA A 347 4.70 43.36 -8.91
CA ALA A 347 4.62 44.63 -8.20
C ALA A 347 3.50 45.40 -8.89
N THR A 348 2.28 45.29 -8.39
CA THR A 348 1.23 46.28 -8.63
C THR A 348 1.46 47.37 -7.62
N GLY A 349 1.97 48.50 -8.17
CA GLY A 349 2.03 49.78 -7.49
C GLY A 349 0.65 50.34 -7.19
#